data_b824a9ba5c69bf656778b6bda17a68a0
#
_entry.id   b824a9ba5c69bf656778b6bda17a68a0
#
_cell.length_a   1.000
_cell.length_b   1.000
_cell.length_c   1.000
_cell.angle_alpha   90.00
_cell.angle_beta   90.00
_cell.angle_gamma   90.00
#
_symmetry.space_group_name_H-M   'P 1'
#
loop_
_entity.id
_entity.type
_entity.pdbx_description
1 polymer ?
#
loop_
_entity_poly.entity_id
_entity_poly.type
_entity_poly.pdbx_seq_one_letter_code
_entity_poly.pdbx_strand_id
1 'polypeptide(L)'
;MGISKDLTEEDIKFRYINEAITSKGWSKDSIFMELKVKFTDGKISLHGNLVHREKPKFADYVLYANKATPIAIVEAKDANHSVSHGLQQAMTYAQMLDVKFAYSSNGEGFAEHDFLTGKERTFAMDEFPTKEELIERYKNEANDGNGLNEQELAIIKQPFCTGQNIFPPRYYQRNAVNRTVNAIARGQNRVLLVMATGTGKTYTAFQIVWRLLKSGLKKKVLYLADRNILVDQSIQQDFKPLEKVTHKIDYSKDKNHLEELGSYQVFFALYQQLIGQNDAKNYKELFPNPDYFDLVIV
;
A
#
# COMPACT_ATOMS: atom_id res chain seq x y z
N MET A 1 15.83 -3.37 -38.50
CA MET A 1 15.98 -4.86 -38.48
C MET A 1 15.03 -5.37 -37.39
N GLY A 2 14.13 -6.30 -37.73
CA GLY A 2 13.25 -6.91 -36.73
C GLY A 2 14.05 -7.78 -35.76
N ILE A 3 13.51 -7.97 -34.56
CA ILE A 3 14.09 -8.83 -33.51
C ILE A 3 14.04 -10.30 -34.01
N SER A 4 15.09 -11.09 -33.71
CA SER A 4 15.07 -12.52 -34.05
C SER A 4 13.98 -13.24 -33.27
N LYS A 5 13.18 -14.05 -33.97
CA LYS A 5 12.11 -14.86 -33.40
C LYS A 5 12.61 -16.03 -32.56
N ASP A 6 13.91 -16.31 -32.57
CA ASP A 6 14.53 -17.37 -31.75
C ASP A 6 14.87 -16.91 -30.32
N LEU A 7 14.69 -15.61 -30.01
CA LEU A 7 14.98 -15.07 -28.70
C LEU A 7 13.91 -15.47 -27.70
N THR A 8 14.38 -15.96 -26.55
CA THR A 8 13.53 -16.27 -25.42
C THR A 8 13.01 -15.00 -24.74
N GLU A 9 11.97 -15.12 -23.91
CA GLU A 9 11.47 -14.02 -23.10
C GLU A 9 12.58 -13.43 -22.21
N GLU A 10 13.48 -14.25 -21.67
CA GLU A 10 14.63 -13.78 -20.86
C GLU A 10 15.64 -12.99 -21.70
N ASP A 11 15.88 -13.38 -22.97
CA ASP A 11 16.70 -12.59 -23.88
C ASP A 11 16.08 -11.24 -24.19
N ILE A 12 14.76 -11.19 -24.38
CA ILE A 12 14.01 -9.95 -24.61
C ILE A 12 14.10 -9.04 -23.38
N LYS A 13 13.91 -9.57 -22.18
CA LYS A 13 14.07 -8.83 -20.92
C LYS A 13 15.46 -8.20 -20.83
N PHE A 14 16.50 -9.01 -21.03
CA PHE A 14 17.88 -8.60 -20.81
C PHE A 14 18.37 -7.60 -21.86
N ARG A 15 18.12 -7.87 -23.15
CA ARG A 15 18.72 -7.10 -24.25
C ARG A 15 17.94 -5.85 -24.62
N TYR A 16 16.61 -5.86 -24.47
CA TYR A 16 15.75 -4.80 -25.00
C TYR A 16 14.99 -4.06 -23.90
N ILE A 17 14.21 -4.77 -23.06
CA ILE A 17 13.34 -4.13 -22.07
C ILE A 17 14.18 -3.44 -21.00
N ASN A 18 15.19 -4.14 -20.48
CA ASN A 18 16.05 -3.58 -19.43
C ASN A 18 16.82 -2.35 -19.92
N GLU A 19 17.32 -2.38 -21.16
CA GLU A 19 18.00 -1.25 -21.78
C GLU A 19 17.04 -0.06 -21.99
N ALA A 20 15.84 -0.31 -22.52
CA ALA A 20 14.82 0.72 -22.72
C ALA A 20 14.46 1.43 -21.41
N ILE A 21 14.22 0.67 -20.34
CA ILE A 21 13.86 1.21 -19.02
C ILE A 21 15.03 2.00 -18.43
N THR A 22 16.23 1.42 -18.41
CA THR A 22 17.40 2.05 -17.78
C THR A 22 17.91 3.29 -18.53
N SER A 23 17.81 3.31 -19.87
CA SER A 23 18.17 4.48 -20.70
C SER A 23 17.29 5.70 -20.38
N LYS A 24 16.09 5.50 -19.85
CA LYS A 24 15.16 6.55 -19.39
C LYS A 24 15.39 6.98 -17.94
N GLY A 25 16.54 6.64 -17.36
CA GLY A 25 16.94 7.08 -16.03
C GLY A 25 16.33 6.29 -14.87
N TRP A 26 15.66 5.17 -15.14
CA TRP A 26 15.23 4.27 -14.06
C TRP A 26 16.43 3.60 -13.43
N SER A 27 16.66 3.89 -12.16
CA SER A 27 17.79 3.32 -11.40
C SER A 27 17.50 1.88 -10.97
N LYS A 28 18.57 1.12 -10.69
CA LYS A 28 18.45 -0.24 -10.13
C LYS A 28 17.66 -0.30 -8.82
N ASP A 29 17.66 0.78 -8.05
CA ASP A 29 16.89 0.88 -6.80
C ASP A 29 15.39 1.09 -7.02
N SER A 30 15.01 1.50 -8.23
CA SER A 30 13.62 1.73 -8.63
C SER A 30 13.02 0.58 -9.44
N ILE A 31 13.83 -0.41 -9.83
CA ILE A 31 13.43 -1.56 -10.65
C ILE A 31 13.51 -2.83 -9.81
N PHE A 32 12.40 -3.55 -9.70
CA PHE A 32 12.37 -4.87 -9.07
C PHE A 32 11.96 -5.91 -10.11
N MET A 33 12.83 -6.90 -10.30
CA MET A 33 12.58 -8.01 -11.21
C MET A 33 11.99 -9.23 -10.48
N GLU A 34 11.40 -10.13 -11.24
CA GLU A 34 10.65 -11.33 -10.87
C GLU A 34 11.09 -12.06 -9.59
N LEU A 35 12.38 -12.23 -9.37
CA LEU A 35 12.92 -12.95 -8.20
C LEU A 35 12.68 -12.25 -6.86
N LYS A 36 12.33 -10.96 -6.84
CA LYS A 36 12.15 -10.13 -5.63
C LYS A 36 10.71 -9.71 -5.37
N VAL A 37 9.81 -9.86 -6.33
CA VAL A 37 8.44 -9.34 -6.24
C VAL A 37 7.43 -10.48 -6.31
N LYS A 38 7.31 -11.19 -5.21
CA LYS A 38 6.17 -12.07 -4.98
C LYS A 38 5.00 -11.22 -4.51
N PHE A 39 4.03 -10.93 -5.37
CA PHE A 39 2.89 -10.06 -5.05
C PHE A 39 1.64 -10.82 -4.61
N THR A 40 1.64 -12.15 -4.69
CA THR A 40 0.59 -13.03 -4.16
C THR A 40 1.17 -14.34 -3.64
N ASP A 41 0.54 -14.90 -2.60
CA ASP A 41 0.87 -16.25 -2.10
C ASP A 41 0.11 -17.37 -2.84
N GLY A 42 -0.54 -17.01 -3.94
CA GLY A 42 -1.42 -17.88 -4.71
C GLY A 42 -2.89 -17.76 -4.28
N LYS A 43 -3.78 -17.88 -5.25
CA LYS A 43 -5.23 -17.90 -5.02
C LYS A 43 -5.64 -19.21 -4.38
N ILE A 44 -6.51 -19.14 -3.39
CA ILE A 44 -7.17 -20.34 -2.83
C ILE A 44 -8.37 -20.64 -3.70
N SER A 45 -8.43 -21.84 -4.27
CA SER A 45 -9.56 -22.36 -5.02
C SER A 45 -10.09 -23.64 -4.36
N LEU A 46 -11.40 -23.86 -4.48
CA LEU A 46 -12.06 -25.06 -3.98
C LEU A 46 -12.36 -25.98 -5.17
N HIS A 47 -11.83 -27.18 -5.14
CA HIS A 47 -12.16 -28.24 -6.05
C HIS A 47 -12.88 -29.36 -5.28
N GLY A 48 -14.22 -29.31 -5.28
CA GLY A 48 -15.06 -30.12 -4.38
C GLY A 48 -14.81 -29.74 -2.92
N ASN A 49 -14.45 -30.71 -2.07
CA ASN A 49 -14.12 -30.50 -0.65
C ASN A 49 -12.63 -30.23 -0.39
N LEU A 50 -11.80 -30.16 -1.43
CA LEU A 50 -10.37 -29.96 -1.29
C LEU A 50 -10.02 -28.49 -1.52
N VAL A 51 -9.28 -27.93 -0.57
CA VAL A 51 -8.68 -26.62 -0.66
C VAL A 51 -7.39 -26.72 -1.46
N HIS A 52 -7.32 -26.05 -2.60
CA HIS A 52 -6.12 -25.96 -3.43
C HIS A 52 -5.59 -24.55 -3.43
N ARG A 53 -4.27 -24.40 -3.24
CA ARG A 53 -3.58 -23.11 -3.37
C ARG A 53 -2.86 -23.07 -4.72
N GLU A 54 -3.26 -22.15 -5.57
CA GLU A 54 -2.57 -21.89 -6.84
C GLU A 54 -1.13 -21.42 -6.60
N LYS A 55 -0.27 -21.60 -7.61
CA LYS A 55 1.11 -21.10 -7.55
C LYS A 55 1.11 -19.58 -7.42
N PRO A 56 2.06 -19.02 -6.65
CA PRO A 56 2.23 -17.56 -6.61
C PRO A 56 2.56 -17.03 -8.01
N LYS A 57 2.08 -15.83 -8.30
CA LYS A 57 2.37 -15.12 -9.54
C LYS A 57 3.45 -14.08 -9.30
N PHE A 58 4.25 -13.82 -10.30
CA PHE A 58 5.34 -12.85 -10.28
C PHE A 58 5.18 -11.93 -11.49
N ALA A 59 5.42 -10.64 -11.29
CA ALA A 59 5.53 -9.69 -12.38
C ALA A 59 6.97 -9.65 -12.89
N ASP A 60 7.19 -9.53 -14.19
CA ASP A 60 8.55 -9.46 -14.74
C ASP A 60 9.29 -8.25 -14.21
N TYR A 61 8.66 -7.07 -14.23
CA TYR A 61 9.19 -5.85 -13.64
C TYR A 61 8.11 -5.11 -12.86
N VAL A 62 8.50 -4.55 -11.72
CA VAL A 62 7.72 -3.56 -10.98
C VAL A 62 8.59 -2.33 -10.80
N LEU A 63 8.14 -1.20 -11.29
CA LEU A 63 8.84 0.07 -11.23
C LEU A 63 8.28 0.91 -10.08
N TYR A 64 9.17 1.53 -9.31
CA TYR A 64 8.81 2.29 -8.13
C TYR A 64 9.11 3.78 -8.30
N ALA A 65 8.13 4.62 -8.04
CA ALA A 65 8.30 6.06 -7.92
C ALA A 65 9.22 6.43 -6.74
N ASN A 66 9.06 5.71 -5.63
CA ASN A 66 9.90 5.77 -4.43
C ASN A 66 9.81 4.43 -3.69
N LYS A 67 10.55 4.25 -2.58
CA LYS A 67 10.57 2.98 -1.80
C LYS A 67 9.20 2.48 -1.34
N ALA A 68 8.18 3.33 -1.34
CA ALA A 68 6.83 3.00 -0.89
C ALA A 68 5.85 2.71 -2.01
N THR A 69 6.03 3.35 -3.17
CA THR A 69 5.00 3.51 -4.19
C THR A 69 5.40 2.83 -5.49
N PRO A 70 4.91 1.61 -5.76
CA PRO A 70 4.99 1.04 -7.09
C PRO A 70 4.13 1.90 -8.03
N ILE A 71 4.62 2.20 -9.21
CA ILE A 71 3.94 3.08 -10.16
C ILE A 71 3.63 2.39 -11.49
N ALA A 72 4.48 1.45 -11.92
CA ALA A 72 4.30 0.73 -13.17
C ALA A 72 4.65 -0.75 -13.05
N ILE A 73 4.02 -1.57 -13.88
CA ILE A 73 4.36 -2.97 -14.13
C ILE A 73 4.70 -3.14 -15.59
N VAL A 74 5.70 -3.96 -15.89
CA VAL A 74 6.03 -4.37 -17.26
C VAL A 74 6.06 -5.88 -17.33
N GLU A 75 5.30 -6.46 -18.25
CA GLU A 75 5.30 -7.88 -18.60
C GLU A 75 6.04 -8.08 -19.92
N ALA A 76 6.96 -9.00 -19.93
CA ALA A 76 7.71 -9.39 -21.12
C ALA A 76 6.98 -10.52 -21.87
N LYS A 77 7.19 -10.55 -23.18
CA LYS A 77 6.83 -11.66 -24.06
C LYS A 77 7.96 -11.88 -25.08
N ASP A 78 8.07 -13.10 -25.58
CA ASP A 78 9.01 -13.37 -26.66
C ASP A 78 8.59 -12.68 -27.97
N ALA A 79 9.50 -12.60 -28.92
CA ALA A 79 9.31 -11.92 -30.23
C ALA A 79 8.26 -12.58 -31.14
N ASN A 80 7.69 -13.74 -30.76
CA ASN A 80 6.63 -14.40 -31.56
C ASN A 80 5.24 -13.88 -31.20
N HIS A 81 5.13 -13.13 -30.09
CA HIS A 81 3.88 -12.53 -29.62
C HIS A 81 3.78 -11.06 -30.06
N SER A 82 2.57 -10.54 -30.14
CA SER A 82 2.37 -9.09 -30.34
C SER A 82 2.81 -8.29 -29.10
N VAL A 83 3.16 -7.03 -29.31
CA VAL A 83 3.54 -6.10 -28.23
C VAL A 83 2.50 -6.05 -27.10
N SER A 84 1.21 -6.17 -27.43
CA SER A 84 0.09 -6.12 -26.49
C SER A 84 -0.28 -7.47 -25.85
N HIS A 85 0.39 -8.57 -26.23
CA HIS A 85 -0.02 -9.91 -25.78
C HIS A 85 -0.01 -10.08 -24.26
N GLY A 86 0.97 -9.50 -23.56
CA GLY A 86 1.09 -9.53 -22.10
C GLY A 86 0.27 -8.47 -21.37
N LEU A 87 -0.40 -7.54 -22.07
CA LEU A 87 -0.99 -6.36 -21.44
C LEU A 87 -2.10 -6.73 -20.45
N GLN A 88 -2.96 -7.70 -20.78
CA GLN A 88 -4.03 -8.15 -19.86
C GLN A 88 -3.45 -8.77 -18.58
N GLN A 89 -2.33 -9.45 -18.67
CA GLN A 89 -1.61 -9.99 -17.51
C GLN A 89 -1.03 -8.85 -16.67
N ALA A 90 -0.34 -7.90 -17.30
CA ALA A 90 0.20 -6.71 -16.65
C ALA A 90 -0.90 -5.90 -15.92
N MET A 91 -2.06 -5.71 -16.57
CA MET A 91 -3.23 -5.05 -15.97
C MET A 91 -3.73 -5.78 -14.72
N THR A 92 -3.84 -7.12 -14.79
CA THR A 92 -4.24 -7.93 -13.63
C THR A 92 -3.29 -7.73 -12.45
N TYR A 93 -2.00 -7.70 -12.71
CA TYR A 93 -0.99 -7.51 -11.68
C TYR A 93 -0.97 -6.07 -11.15
N ALA A 94 -1.16 -5.09 -12.03
CA ALA A 94 -1.27 -3.69 -11.66
C ALA A 94 -2.46 -3.45 -10.70
N GLN A 95 -3.61 -4.07 -10.98
CA GLN A 95 -4.78 -4.00 -10.09
C GLN A 95 -4.51 -4.65 -8.72
N MET A 96 -3.78 -5.78 -8.67
CA MET A 96 -3.40 -6.43 -7.41
C MET A 96 -2.48 -5.56 -6.56
N LEU A 97 -1.57 -4.80 -7.18
CA LEU A 97 -0.62 -3.93 -6.49
C LEU A 97 -1.07 -2.47 -6.35
N ASP A 98 -2.26 -2.13 -6.86
CA ASP A 98 -2.79 -0.76 -6.95
C ASP A 98 -1.82 0.18 -7.71
N VAL A 99 -1.25 -0.34 -8.79
CA VAL A 99 -0.30 0.36 -9.67
C VAL A 99 -1.06 1.08 -10.78
N LYS A 100 -0.54 2.22 -11.22
CA LYS A 100 -1.28 3.15 -12.10
C LYS A 100 -1.03 2.91 -13.58
N PHE A 101 0.10 2.29 -13.95
CA PHE A 101 0.46 2.03 -15.34
C PHE A 101 0.83 0.56 -15.54
N ALA A 102 0.28 -0.05 -16.58
CA ALA A 102 0.60 -1.42 -16.98
C ALA A 102 1.18 -1.41 -18.39
N TYR A 103 2.29 -2.14 -18.57
CA TYR A 103 2.98 -2.26 -19.85
C TYR A 103 3.16 -3.72 -20.24
N SER A 104 3.14 -3.98 -21.53
CA SER A 104 3.62 -5.23 -22.15
C SER A 104 4.63 -4.91 -23.22
N SER A 105 5.64 -5.76 -23.39
CA SER A 105 6.66 -5.61 -24.43
C SER A 105 7.13 -6.97 -24.94
N ASN A 106 7.37 -7.05 -26.25
CA ASN A 106 8.04 -8.16 -26.93
C ASN A 106 9.45 -7.77 -27.42
N GLY A 107 9.96 -6.60 -27.00
CA GLY A 107 11.23 -6.03 -27.42
C GLY A 107 11.16 -5.14 -28.67
N GLU A 108 10.08 -5.16 -29.44
CA GLU A 108 9.90 -4.26 -30.60
C GLU A 108 9.26 -2.93 -30.23
N GLY A 109 8.52 -2.89 -29.13
CA GLY A 109 7.83 -1.72 -28.60
C GLY A 109 7.14 -2.02 -27.28
N PHE A 110 6.38 -1.06 -26.78
CA PHE A 110 5.55 -1.19 -25.60
C PHE A 110 4.08 -0.97 -25.93
N ALA A 111 3.21 -1.73 -25.29
CA ALA A 111 1.78 -1.44 -25.14
C ALA A 111 1.53 -0.98 -23.71
N GLU A 112 0.87 0.15 -23.53
CA GLU A 112 0.53 0.74 -22.23
C GLU A 112 -0.98 0.69 -22.00
N HIS A 113 -1.39 0.39 -20.78
CA HIS A 113 -2.70 0.71 -20.25
C HIS A 113 -2.54 1.68 -19.06
N ASP A 114 -3.17 2.83 -19.16
CA ASP A 114 -3.19 3.86 -18.13
C ASP A 114 -4.48 3.78 -17.32
N PHE A 115 -4.40 3.37 -16.05
CA PHE A 115 -5.55 3.26 -15.16
C PHE A 115 -6.10 4.60 -14.68
N LEU A 116 -5.38 5.71 -14.88
CA LEU A 116 -5.84 7.04 -14.49
C LEU A 116 -6.86 7.58 -15.52
N THR A 117 -6.59 7.33 -16.79
CA THR A 117 -7.38 7.83 -17.92
C THR A 117 -8.18 6.76 -18.63
N GLY A 118 -7.89 5.48 -18.40
CA GLY A 118 -8.46 4.34 -19.12
C GLY A 118 -7.96 4.20 -20.57
N LYS A 119 -6.92 4.96 -20.96
CA LYS A 119 -6.39 4.94 -22.34
C LYS A 119 -5.35 3.85 -22.53
N GLU A 120 -5.31 3.34 -23.76
CA GLU A 120 -4.28 2.42 -24.22
C GLU A 120 -3.53 3.07 -25.40
N ARG A 121 -2.23 2.78 -25.47
CA ARG A 121 -1.38 3.20 -26.59
C ARG A 121 -0.22 2.23 -26.81
N THR A 122 0.35 2.25 -28.00
CA THR A 122 1.60 1.57 -28.34
C THR A 122 2.64 2.58 -28.76
N PHE A 123 3.91 2.31 -28.44
CA PHE A 123 5.02 3.20 -28.76
C PHE A 123 6.34 2.41 -28.88
N ALA A 124 7.36 3.04 -29.44
CA ALA A 124 8.67 2.42 -29.67
C ALA A 124 9.45 2.23 -28.36
N MET A 125 10.49 1.38 -28.41
CA MET A 125 11.30 1.06 -27.22
C MET A 125 11.98 2.29 -26.62
N ASP A 126 12.42 3.22 -27.45
CA ASP A 126 13.07 4.48 -27.05
C ASP A 126 12.11 5.57 -26.57
N GLU A 127 10.81 5.32 -26.60
CA GLU A 127 9.77 6.23 -26.08
C GLU A 127 9.24 5.81 -24.71
N PHE A 128 9.89 4.83 -24.04
CA PHE A 128 9.48 4.45 -22.69
C PHE A 128 9.53 5.67 -21.75
N PRO A 129 8.49 5.91 -20.93
CA PRO A 129 8.42 7.12 -20.10
C PRO A 129 9.48 7.11 -19.00
N THR A 130 10.00 8.29 -18.68
CA THR A 130 10.84 8.52 -17.52
C THR A 130 10.05 8.34 -16.23
N LYS A 131 10.77 8.20 -15.13
CA LYS A 131 10.17 8.14 -13.80
C LYS A 131 9.41 9.42 -13.46
N GLU A 132 9.99 10.55 -13.80
CA GLU A 132 9.44 11.88 -13.59
C GLU A 132 8.14 12.09 -14.37
N GLU A 133 8.08 11.64 -15.62
CA GLU A 133 6.86 11.70 -16.45
C GLU A 133 5.72 10.86 -15.84
N LEU A 134 5.99 9.64 -15.38
CA LEU A 134 4.95 8.82 -14.76
C LEU A 134 4.46 9.42 -13.43
N ILE A 135 5.37 10.00 -12.63
CA ILE A 135 5.00 10.68 -11.39
C ILE A 135 4.14 11.91 -11.70
N GLU A 136 4.50 12.68 -12.72
CA GLU A 136 3.75 13.89 -13.10
C GLU A 136 2.37 13.54 -13.66
N ARG A 137 2.27 12.51 -14.50
CA ARG A 137 0.98 11.96 -14.96
C ARG A 137 0.12 11.55 -13.78
N TYR A 138 0.69 10.79 -12.82
CA TYR A 138 -0.05 10.38 -11.64
C TYR A 138 -0.53 11.57 -10.81
N LYS A 139 0.30 12.60 -10.64
CA LYS A 139 -0.10 13.81 -9.90
C LYS A 139 -1.25 14.55 -10.56
N ASN A 140 -1.24 14.67 -11.88
CA ASN A 140 -2.17 15.52 -12.61
C ASN A 140 -3.44 14.79 -13.04
N GLU A 141 -3.35 13.50 -13.38
CA GLU A 141 -4.45 12.73 -13.97
C GLU A 141 -5.22 11.89 -12.94
N ALA A 142 -4.72 11.77 -11.70
CA ALA A 142 -5.44 11.09 -10.63
C ALA A 142 -6.80 11.74 -10.34
N ASN A 143 -7.70 10.98 -9.70
CA ASN A 143 -9.00 11.49 -9.23
C ASN A 143 -9.87 12.05 -10.37
N ASP A 144 -9.95 11.29 -11.47
CA ASP A 144 -10.73 11.67 -12.66
C ASP A 144 -10.26 13.00 -13.27
N GLY A 145 -8.94 13.22 -13.28
CA GLY A 145 -8.32 14.43 -13.82
C GLY A 145 -8.25 15.64 -12.88
N ASN A 146 -8.71 15.49 -11.63
CA ASN A 146 -8.61 16.56 -10.63
C ASN A 146 -7.21 16.65 -9.98
N GLY A 147 -6.37 15.66 -10.22
CA GLY A 147 -5.04 15.57 -9.65
C GLY A 147 -5.00 15.14 -8.19
N LEU A 148 -3.79 15.01 -7.65
CA LEU A 148 -3.55 14.68 -6.24
C LEU A 148 -3.47 15.98 -5.42
N ASN A 149 -4.15 16.00 -4.28
CA ASN A 149 -4.01 17.09 -3.33
C ASN A 149 -2.71 16.97 -2.49
N GLU A 150 -2.37 18.02 -1.71
CA GLU A 150 -1.15 18.04 -0.89
C GLU A 150 -1.08 16.89 0.13
N GLN A 151 -2.21 16.49 0.70
CA GLN A 151 -2.29 15.44 1.67
C GLN A 151 -2.04 14.07 1.02
N GLU A 152 -2.61 13.82 -0.16
CA GLU A 152 -2.33 12.63 -0.95
C GLU A 152 -0.85 12.54 -1.35
N LEU A 153 -0.25 13.65 -1.76
CA LEU A 153 1.19 13.73 -2.05
C LEU A 153 2.06 13.44 -0.82
N ALA A 154 1.67 13.91 0.36
CA ALA A 154 2.37 13.60 1.61
C ALA A 154 2.31 12.10 1.94
N ILE A 155 1.14 11.47 1.76
CA ILE A 155 0.94 10.03 1.99
C ILE A 155 1.74 9.17 1.00
N ILE A 156 1.76 9.54 -0.28
CA ILE A 156 2.49 8.78 -1.31
C ILE A 156 3.99 8.73 -1.00
N LYS A 157 4.55 9.79 -0.43
CA LYS A 157 5.96 9.86 -0.03
C LYS A 157 6.27 9.01 1.20
N GLN A 158 5.27 8.64 2.00
CA GLN A 158 5.48 7.95 3.26
C GLN A 158 5.55 6.42 3.07
N PRO A 159 6.71 5.76 3.33
CA PRO A 159 6.87 4.33 3.19
C PRO A 159 6.10 3.54 4.25
N PHE A 160 5.82 2.28 3.94
CA PHE A 160 5.41 1.30 4.93
C PHE A 160 6.51 1.12 5.98
N CYS A 161 6.11 0.86 7.22
CA CYS A 161 7.06 0.43 8.25
C CYS A 161 7.56 -0.98 7.92
N THR A 162 8.87 -1.10 7.69
CA THR A 162 9.54 -2.37 7.47
C THR A 162 10.82 -2.40 8.29
N GLY A 163 11.29 -3.59 8.68
CA GLY A 163 12.50 -3.73 9.50
C GLY A 163 12.83 -5.19 9.78
N GLN A 164 13.74 -5.42 10.70
CA GLN A 164 14.31 -6.74 10.99
C GLN A 164 13.24 -7.79 11.36
N ASN A 165 12.14 -7.38 12.01
CA ASN A 165 11.02 -8.25 12.39
C ASN A 165 9.66 -7.76 11.85
N ILE A 166 9.67 -6.84 10.87
CA ILE A 166 8.46 -6.28 10.27
C ILE A 166 8.51 -6.56 8.78
N PHE A 167 7.76 -7.57 8.37
CA PHE A 167 7.67 -7.96 6.97
C PHE A 167 6.91 -6.91 6.14
N PRO A 168 7.25 -6.76 4.85
CA PRO A 168 6.46 -5.92 3.95
C PRO A 168 5.02 -6.43 3.86
N PRO A 169 4.04 -5.53 3.68
CA PRO A 169 2.64 -5.93 3.61
C PRO A 169 2.40 -6.84 2.40
N ARG A 170 1.54 -7.84 2.59
CA ARG A 170 1.00 -8.64 1.49
C ARG A 170 0.18 -7.75 0.56
N TYR A 171 -0.02 -8.17 -0.69
CA TYR A 171 -0.69 -7.33 -1.70
C TYR A 171 -2.06 -6.80 -1.24
N TYR A 172 -2.91 -7.64 -0.64
CA TYR A 172 -4.23 -7.23 -0.15
C TYR A 172 -4.15 -6.27 1.06
N GLN A 173 -3.15 -6.43 1.94
CA GLN A 173 -2.88 -5.49 3.04
C GLN A 173 -2.38 -4.16 2.49
N ARG A 174 -1.49 -4.19 1.50
CA ARG A 174 -1.02 -2.98 0.79
C ARG A 174 -2.19 -2.21 0.20
N ASN A 175 -3.09 -2.90 -0.52
CA ASN A 175 -4.27 -2.27 -1.12
C ASN A 175 -5.20 -1.69 -0.05
N ALA A 176 -5.46 -2.44 1.03
CA ALA A 176 -6.27 -1.95 2.14
C ALA A 176 -5.68 -0.69 2.77
N VAL A 177 -4.37 -0.69 3.07
CA VAL A 177 -3.68 0.47 3.63
C VAL A 177 -3.71 1.65 2.66
N ASN A 178 -3.30 1.45 1.39
CA ASN A 178 -3.25 2.52 0.40
C ASN A 178 -4.62 3.18 0.20
N ARG A 179 -5.67 2.38 0.00
CA ARG A 179 -7.03 2.89 -0.19
C ARG A 179 -7.53 3.65 1.04
N THR A 180 -7.24 3.15 2.25
CA THR A 180 -7.67 3.81 3.48
C THR A 180 -6.96 5.15 3.67
N VAL A 181 -5.63 5.20 3.54
CA VAL A 181 -4.89 6.46 3.76
C VAL A 181 -5.20 7.50 2.68
N ASN A 182 -5.42 7.06 1.43
CA ASN A 182 -5.85 7.95 0.35
C ASN A 182 -7.28 8.47 0.59
N ALA A 183 -8.21 7.63 1.03
CA ALA A 183 -9.57 8.05 1.38
C ALA A 183 -9.56 9.13 2.47
N ILE A 184 -8.76 8.93 3.52
CA ILE A 184 -8.58 9.92 4.60
C ILE A 184 -7.93 11.21 4.06
N ALA A 185 -6.91 11.11 3.20
CA ALA A 185 -6.27 12.27 2.59
C ALA A 185 -7.21 13.09 1.69
N ARG A 186 -8.25 12.45 1.14
CA ARG A 186 -9.34 13.10 0.40
C ARG A 186 -10.46 13.66 1.26
N GLY A 187 -10.33 13.57 2.59
CA GLY A 187 -11.32 14.09 3.54
C GLY A 187 -12.48 13.15 3.86
N GLN A 188 -12.38 11.85 3.52
CA GLN A 188 -13.40 10.88 3.95
C GLN A 188 -13.32 10.66 5.46
N ASN A 189 -14.47 10.80 6.12
CA ASN A 189 -14.57 10.72 7.58
C ASN A 189 -14.79 9.28 8.10
N ARG A 190 -15.15 8.33 7.22
CA ARG A 190 -15.41 6.94 7.62
C ARG A 190 -14.91 5.98 6.54
N VAL A 191 -14.19 4.95 6.99
CA VAL A 191 -13.70 3.86 6.12
C VAL A 191 -14.02 2.54 6.80
N LEU A 192 -14.57 1.59 6.08
CA LEU A 192 -14.81 0.23 6.54
C LEU A 192 -13.85 -0.74 5.83
N LEU A 193 -13.08 -1.48 6.60
CA LEU A 193 -12.25 -2.59 6.11
C LEU A 193 -12.84 -3.92 6.55
N VAL A 194 -13.19 -4.77 5.58
CA VAL A 194 -13.66 -6.13 5.84
C VAL A 194 -12.52 -7.10 5.57
N MET A 195 -12.00 -7.72 6.63
CA MET A 195 -10.87 -8.64 6.56
C MET A 195 -11.16 -9.90 7.39
N ALA A 196 -10.88 -11.08 6.84
CA ALA A 196 -11.06 -12.34 7.53
C ALA A 196 -10.12 -12.48 8.75
N THR A 197 -10.45 -13.38 9.67
CA THR A 197 -9.57 -13.72 10.80
C THR A 197 -8.25 -14.29 10.29
N GLY A 198 -7.13 -13.92 10.92
CA GLY A 198 -5.79 -14.37 10.53
C GLY A 198 -5.17 -13.67 9.32
N THR A 199 -5.85 -12.69 8.70
CA THR A 199 -5.32 -11.94 7.55
C THR A 199 -4.46 -10.74 7.93
N GLY A 200 -4.20 -10.52 9.24
CA GLY A 200 -3.37 -9.43 9.74
C GLY A 200 -4.10 -8.10 9.86
N LYS A 201 -5.32 -8.10 10.42
CA LYS A 201 -6.09 -6.87 10.69
C LYS A 201 -5.29 -5.86 11.52
N THR A 202 -4.68 -6.31 12.62
CA THR A 202 -3.88 -5.45 13.53
C THR A 202 -2.68 -4.87 12.81
N TYR A 203 -1.97 -5.68 12.03
CA TYR A 203 -0.86 -5.23 11.20
C TYR A 203 -1.31 -4.18 10.16
N THR A 204 -2.45 -4.39 9.52
CA THR A 204 -3.03 -3.43 8.56
C THR A 204 -3.36 -2.10 9.25
N ALA A 205 -4.00 -2.14 10.43
CA ALA A 205 -4.29 -0.97 11.24
C ALA A 205 -3.00 -0.23 11.66
N PHE A 206 -1.97 -0.98 12.10
CA PHE A 206 -0.67 -0.41 12.42
C PHE A 206 -0.06 0.35 11.24
N GLN A 207 -0.04 -0.23 10.04
CA GLN A 207 0.50 0.41 8.84
C GLN A 207 -0.27 1.68 8.44
N ILE A 208 -1.59 1.68 8.64
CA ILE A 208 -2.43 2.87 8.43
C ILE A 208 -2.01 3.97 9.41
N VAL A 209 -1.95 3.65 10.71
CA VAL A 209 -1.55 4.59 11.75
C VAL A 209 -0.14 5.12 11.51
N TRP A 210 0.81 4.23 11.24
CA TRP A 210 2.18 4.60 10.93
C TRP A 210 2.27 5.64 9.81
N ARG A 211 1.63 5.38 8.68
CA ARG A 211 1.69 6.28 7.53
C ARG A 211 1.01 7.61 7.80
N LEU A 212 -0.14 7.62 8.48
CA LEU A 212 -0.88 8.83 8.82
C LEU A 212 -0.12 9.72 9.83
N LEU A 213 0.50 9.12 10.85
CA LEU A 213 1.32 9.85 11.82
C LEU A 213 2.60 10.39 11.18
N LYS A 214 3.32 9.56 10.41
CA LYS A 214 4.59 9.95 9.78
C LYS A 214 4.43 10.97 8.66
N SER A 215 3.30 10.99 7.97
CA SER A 215 2.96 12.03 6.99
C SER A 215 2.48 13.34 7.64
N GLY A 216 2.20 13.33 8.94
CA GLY A 216 1.63 14.48 9.65
C GLY A 216 0.13 14.73 9.43
N LEU A 217 -0.56 13.84 8.68
CA LEU A 217 -1.99 13.97 8.42
C LEU A 217 -2.85 13.77 9.67
N LYS A 218 -2.39 12.91 10.57
CA LYS A 218 -3.02 12.64 11.87
C LYS A 218 -1.98 12.76 12.98
N LYS A 219 -2.41 13.17 14.17
CA LYS A 219 -1.55 13.43 15.32
C LYS A 219 -1.92 12.62 16.54
N LYS A 220 -3.22 12.36 16.75
CA LYS A 220 -3.78 11.68 17.92
C LYS A 220 -4.72 10.58 17.44
N VAL A 221 -4.37 9.34 17.73
CA VAL A 221 -5.09 8.15 17.29
C VAL A 221 -5.62 7.40 18.50
N LEU A 222 -6.91 7.07 18.50
CA LEU A 222 -7.54 6.18 19.45
C LEU A 222 -7.80 4.82 18.80
N TYR A 223 -7.26 3.76 19.40
CA TYR A 223 -7.52 2.37 19.00
C TYR A 223 -8.40 1.70 20.08
N LEU A 224 -9.61 1.33 19.70
CA LEU A 224 -10.58 0.70 20.59
C LEU A 224 -10.58 -0.82 20.40
N ALA A 225 -10.60 -1.55 21.50
CA ALA A 225 -10.73 -3.00 21.51
C ALA A 225 -11.74 -3.45 22.59
N ASP A 226 -12.24 -4.66 22.42
CA ASP A 226 -13.17 -5.28 23.36
C ASP A 226 -12.47 -6.09 24.46
N ARG A 227 -11.20 -6.47 24.27
CA ARG A 227 -10.44 -7.37 25.16
C ARG A 227 -9.02 -6.89 25.42
N ASN A 228 -8.61 -6.93 26.71
CA ASN A 228 -7.27 -6.55 27.15
C ASN A 228 -6.15 -7.31 26.44
N ILE A 229 -6.30 -8.63 26.25
CA ILE A 229 -5.29 -9.45 25.63
C ILE A 229 -4.97 -9.01 24.19
N LEU A 230 -5.98 -8.51 23.45
CA LEU A 230 -5.80 -7.99 22.09
C LEU A 230 -5.04 -6.66 22.12
N VAL A 231 -5.30 -5.81 23.10
CA VAL A 231 -4.56 -4.54 23.28
C VAL A 231 -3.08 -4.81 23.54
N ASP A 232 -2.78 -5.68 24.51
CA ASP A 232 -1.42 -5.97 24.93
C ASP A 232 -0.60 -6.62 23.80
N GLN A 233 -1.20 -7.59 23.10
CA GLN A 233 -0.58 -8.20 21.92
C GLN A 233 -0.34 -7.19 20.80
N SER A 234 -1.30 -6.30 20.53
CA SER A 234 -1.16 -5.28 19.48
C SER A 234 0.01 -4.33 19.78
N ILE A 235 0.12 -3.85 21.04
CA ILE A 235 1.19 -2.94 21.46
C ILE A 235 2.54 -3.64 21.38
N GLN A 236 2.66 -4.87 21.88
CA GLN A 236 3.93 -5.59 21.99
C GLN A 236 4.44 -6.12 20.64
N GLN A 237 3.57 -6.37 19.69
CA GLN A 237 3.91 -6.95 18.39
C GLN A 237 3.89 -5.89 17.28
N ASP A 238 2.72 -5.61 16.72
CA ASP A 238 2.60 -4.79 15.51
C ASP A 238 2.95 -3.32 15.78
N PHE A 239 2.50 -2.75 16.93
CA PHE A 239 2.72 -1.34 17.28
C PHE A 239 4.04 -1.06 18.00
N LYS A 240 4.91 -2.04 18.19
CA LYS A 240 6.21 -1.86 18.82
C LYS A 240 7.05 -0.71 18.25
N PRO A 241 7.06 -0.43 16.92
CA PRO A 241 7.77 0.73 16.38
C PRO A 241 7.24 2.10 16.86
N LEU A 242 6.02 2.13 17.39
CA LEU A 242 5.38 3.32 17.96
C LEU A 242 5.32 3.28 19.50
N GLU A 243 5.96 2.30 20.17
CA GLU A 243 5.90 2.09 21.62
C GLU A 243 6.13 3.37 22.42
N LYS A 244 7.15 4.16 22.05
CA LYS A 244 7.52 5.40 22.77
C LYS A 244 6.43 6.49 22.75
N VAL A 245 5.52 6.43 21.81
CA VAL A 245 4.42 7.40 21.64
C VAL A 245 3.06 6.75 21.84
N THR A 246 3.04 5.51 22.33
CA THR A 246 1.82 4.72 22.59
C THR A 246 1.51 4.68 24.08
N HIS A 247 0.24 4.88 24.42
CA HIS A 247 -0.29 4.77 25.79
C HIS A 247 -1.50 3.84 25.84
N LYS A 248 -1.52 2.95 26.82
CA LYS A 248 -2.71 2.14 27.14
C LYS A 248 -3.50 2.85 28.24
N ILE A 249 -4.70 3.27 27.93
CA ILE A 249 -5.56 4.01 28.86
C ILE A 249 -5.94 3.12 30.06
N ASP A 250 -5.69 3.65 31.24
CA ASP A 250 -6.16 3.14 32.53
C ASP A 250 -6.84 4.31 33.25
N TYR A 251 -8.17 4.38 33.18
CA TYR A 251 -8.93 5.50 33.74
C TYR A 251 -8.60 5.78 35.21
N SER A 252 -8.40 4.72 36.02
CA SER A 252 -8.13 4.87 37.46
C SER A 252 -6.83 5.63 37.75
N LYS A 253 -5.86 5.51 36.89
CA LYS A 253 -4.56 6.18 36.99
C LYS A 253 -4.55 7.50 36.24
N ASP A 254 -4.99 7.47 34.99
CA ASP A 254 -4.87 8.57 34.05
C ASP A 254 -5.65 9.81 34.44
N LYS A 255 -6.79 9.66 35.14
CA LYS A 255 -7.57 10.79 35.64
C LYS A 255 -6.81 11.75 36.58
N ASN A 256 -5.72 11.26 37.18
CA ASN A 256 -4.86 12.05 38.07
C ASN A 256 -3.61 12.58 37.38
N HIS A 257 -3.37 12.22 36.09
CA HIS A 257 -2.17 12.53 35.33
C HIS A 257 -2.48 13.02 33.90
N LEU A 258 -3.53 13.82 33.76
CA LEU A 258 -4.02 14.27 32.42
C LEU A 258 -2.96 14.99 31.59
N GLU A 259 -2.04 15.72 32.23
CA GLU A 259 -0.97 16.47 31.55
C GLU A 259 -0.01 15.53 30.80
N GLU A 260 0.25 14.34 31.33
CA GLU A 260 1.16 13.37 30.73
C GLU A 260 0.58 12.78 29.42
N LEU A 261 -0.75 12.71 29.31
CA LEU A 261 -1.44 12.18 28.12
C LEU A 261 -1.13 12.99 26.87
N GLY A 262 -0.81 14.28 27.03
CA GLY A 262 -0.45 15.17 25.92
C GLY A 262 0.77 14.70 25.11
N SER A 263 1.69 13.96 25.72
CA SER A 263 2.93 13.48 25.10
C SER A 263 2.73 12.30 24.13
N TYR A 264 1.67 11.53 24.28
CA TYR A 264 1.39 10.34 23.46
C TYR A 264 0.62 10.67 22.19
N GLN A 265 0.81 9.85 21.16
CA GLN A 265 0.16 9.99 19.85
C GLN A 265 -0.85 8.86 19.56
N VAL A 266 -0.61 7.66 20.10
CA VAL A 266 -1.47 6.48 19.93
C VAL A 266 -1.99 6.04 21.28
N PHE A 267 -3.30 5.95 21.39
CA PHE A 267 -3.97 5.54 22.61
C PHE A 267 -4.71 4.24 22.37
N PHE A 268 -4.46 3.25 23.20
CA PHE A 268 -5.22 2.01 23.22
C PHE A 268 -6.19 2.03 24.39
N ALA A 269 -7.44 1.73 24.14
CA ALA A 269 -8.46 1.68 25.16
C ALA A 269 -9.41 0.50 25.01
N LEU A 270 -9.92 0.02 26.11
CA LEU A 270 -11.12 -0.80 26.12
C LEU A 270 -12.35 0.10 26.12
N TYR A 271 -13.41 -0.35 25.46
CA TYR A 271 -14.71 0.34 25.54
C TYR A 271 -15.13 0.61 26.99
N GLN A 272 -14.97 -0.39 27.86
CA GLN A 272 -15.35 -0.30 29.28
C GLN A 272 -14.55 0.76 30.04
N GLN A 273 -13.30 1.00 29.68
CA GLN A 273 -12.46 2.04 30.30
C GLN A 273 -12.96 3.46 29.98
N LEU A 274 -13.47 3.65 28.77
CA LEU A 274 -13.93 4.95 28.31
C LEU A 274 -15.39 5.25 28.70
N ILE A 275 -16.26 4.24 28.65
CA ILE A 275 -17.68 4.42 28.97
C ILE A 275 -17.91 4.39 30.49
N GLY A 276 -17.16 3.54 31.23
CA GLY A 276 -17.33 3.37 32.69
C GLY A 276 -18.58 2.58 33.03
N GLN A 277 -18.83 2.46 34.38
CA GLN A 277 -20.05 1.85 34.88
C GLN A 277 -21.19 2.89 34.91
N ASN A 278 -22.41 2.44 34.64
CA ASN A 278 -23.61 3.28 34.62
C ASN A 278 -23.55 4.49 33.68
N ASP A 279 -23.01 4.27 32.46
CA ASP A 279 -22.85 5.32 31.45
C ASP A 279 -22.03 6.54 31.92
N ALA A 280 -21.17 6.36 32.90
CA ALA A 280 -20.23 7.39 33.34
C ALA A 280 -19.23 7.66 32.21
N LYS A 281 -19.36 8.74 31.50
CA LYS A 281 -18.60 9.09 30.31
C LYS A 281 -17.14 9.44 30.66
N ASN A 282 -16.37 8.47 31.15
CA ASN A 282 -14.97 8.60 31.57
C ASN A 282 -14.10 9.30 30.52
N TYR A 283 -14.40 9.07 29.22
CA TYR A 283 -13.67 9.73 28.15
C TYR A 283 -13.78 11.26 28.18
N LYS A 284 -14.87 11.83 28.73
CA LYS A 284 -15.03 13.29 28.85
C LYS A 284 -14.14 13.90 29.92
N GLU A 285 -13.79 13.10 30.93
CA GLU A 285 -12.87 13.54 32.00
C GLU A 285 -11.42 13.44 31.50
N LEU A 286 -11.07 12.34 30.80
CA LEU A 286 -9.73 12.14 30.28
C LEU A 286 -9.43 13.07 29.09
N PHE A 287 -10.41 13.29 28.22
CA PHE A 287 -10.29 14.04 26.97
C PHE A 287 -11.46 15.03 26.84
N PRO A 288 -11.42 16.15 27.57
CA PRO A 288 -12.52 17.12 27.55
C PRO A 288 -12.70 17.82 26.20
N ASN A 289 -11.65 17.88 25.39
CA ASN A 289 -11.76 18.38 24.02
C ASN A 289 -12.37 17.29 23.12
N PRO A 290 -13.55 17.49 22.49
CA PRO A 290 -14.18 16.52 21.61
C PRO A 290 -13.33 16.20 20.37
N ASP A 291 -12.45 17.11 19.96
CA ASP A 291 -11.56 16.97 18.80
C ASP A 291 -10.15 16.50 19.18
N TYR A 292 -9.98 15.93 20.39
CA TYR A 292 -8.68 15.45 20.86
C TYR A 292 -8.11 14.35 19.95
N PHE A 293 -8.95 13.43 19.51
CA PHE A 293 -8.57 12.38 18.57
C PHE A 293 -9.00 12.74 17.16
N ASP A 294 -8.05 12.74 16.24
CA ASP A 294 -8.28 13.00 14.83
C ASP A 294 -8.41 11.72 13.99
N LEU A 295 -8.22 10.54 14.62
CA LEU A 295 -8.49 9.22 14.05
C LEU A 295 -8.94 8.25 15.17
N VAL A 296 -10.03 7.53 14.90
CA VAL A 296 -10.50 6.43 15.77
C VAL A 296 -10.55 5.14 14.96
N ILE A 297 -9.95 4.08 15.50
CA ILE A 297 -9.97 2.72 14.94
C ILE A 297 -10.74 1.83 15.91
N VAL A 298 -11.70 1.08 15.37
CA VAL A 298 -12.62 0.23 16.14
C VAL A 298 -12.53 -1.21 15.70
#